data_18559e7cb0c4efee11ba53b86e300355
#
_entry.id   18559e7cb0c4efee11ba53b86e300355
#
_cell.length_a   1.000
_cell.length_b   1.000
_cell.length_c   1.000
_cell.angle_alpha   90.00
_cell.angle_beta   90.00
_cell.angle_gamma   90.00
#
_symmetry.space_group_name_H-M   'P 1'
#
loop_
_entity.id
_entity.type
_entity.pdbx_description
1 polymer ?
#
loop_
_entity_poly.entity_id
_entity_poly.type
_entity_poly.pdbx_seq_one_letter_code
_entity_poly.pdbx_strand_id
1 'polypeptide(L)'
;MDRAKPRAASASIVAAVLCGCSSVQPSTHVLAAAETVTVTDGALLPSAELHIPQYASVVFRNERGAGDIEVALDRELGQSQGCATTLHFEAVGHGAVARALPPHGIATICFHEAGTFPFVVRTAAGELHGSIVVGGAR
;
A
#
# COMPACT_ATOMS: atom_id res chain seq x y z
N MET A 1 -67.22 -60.26 -22.20
CA MET A 1 -65.96 -60.02 -22.90
C MET A 1 -65.67 -58.55 -22.79
N ASP A 2 -65.02 -58.15 -21.75
CA ASP A 2 -64.61 -56.71 -21.56
C ASP A 2 -63.12 -56.61 -21.39
N ARG A 3 -62.49 -55.98 -22.36
CA ARG A 3 -61.08 -55.78 -22.37
C ARG A 3 -60.76 -54.53 -21.57
N ALA A 4 -60.18 -54.63 -20.40
CA ALA A 4 -59.64 -53.54 -19.63
C ALA A 4 -58.36 -52.99 -20.27
N LYS A 5 -58.37 -51.72 -20.54
CA LYS A 5 -57.29 -50.94 -21.11
C LYS A 5 -56.36 -50.48 -19.96
N PRO A 6 -55.05 -50.67 -20.02
CA PRO A 6 -54.18 -50.15 -18.97
C PRO A 6 -53.95 -48.64 -19.16
N ARG A 7 -54.11 -47.90 -18.09
CA ARG A 7 -53.76 -46.47 -18.00
C ARG A 7 -52.25 -46.34 -17.86
N ALA A 8 -51.65 -45.63 -18.79
CA ALA A 8 -50.28 -45.22 -18.69
C ALA A 8 -50.12 -44.13 -17.60
N ALA A 9 -49.28 -44.42 -16.64
CA ALA A 9 -48.87 -43.43 -15.63
C ALA A 9 -47.73 -42.57 -16.19
N SER A 10 -48.02 -41.29 -16.39
CA SER A 10 -47.00 -40.28 -16.74
C SER A 10 -46.19 -39.96 -15.50
N ALA A 11 -44.92 -40.38 -15.50
CA ALA A 11 -43.96 -39.93 -14.51
C ALA A 11 -43.45 -38.54 -14.86
N SER A 12 -43.86 -37.53 -14.12
CA SER A 12 -43.32 -36.19 -14.20
C SER A 12 -41.95 -36.12 -13.55
N ILE A 13 -40.90 -35.99 -14.36
CA ILE A 13 -39.55 -35.71 -13.88
C ILE A 13 -39.44 -34.24 -13.51
N VAL A 14 -39.41 -33.94 -12.21
CA VAL A 14 -39.09 -32.63 -11.70
C VAL A 14 -37.59 -32.44 -11.77
N ALA A 15 -37.11 -31.70 -12.74
CA ALA A 15 -35.71 -31.27 -12.81
C ALA A 15 -35.48 -30.20 -11.74
N ALA A 16 -34.81 -30.56 -10.67
CA ALA A 16 -34.32 -29.58 -9.68
C ALA A 16 -33.16 -28.83 -10.29
N VAL A 17 -33.39 -27.59 -10.68
CA VAL A 17 -32.33 -26.65 -11.06
C VAL A 17 -31.66 -26.18 -9.77
N LEU A 18 -30.49 -26.78 -9.47
CA LEU A 18 -29.59 -26.29 -8.45
C LEU A 18 -29.00 -24.98 -8.94
N CYS A 19 -29.58 -23.85 -8.57
CA CYS A 19 -28.92 -22.56 -8.64
C CYS A 19 -27.70 -22.58 -7.73
N GLY A 20 -26.54 -22.91 -8.31
CA GLY A 20 -25.26 -22.70 -7.66
C GLY A 20 -25.03 -21.21 -7.46
N CYS A 21 -25.39 -20.68 -6.30
CA CYS A 21 -24.91 -19.37 -5.87
C CYS A 21 -23.40 -19.48 -5.71
N SER A 22 -22.65 -19.10 -6.74
CA SER A 22 -21.24 -18.80 -6.60
C SER A 22 -21.13 -17.62 -5.66
N SER A 23 -20.80 -17.88 -4.41
CA SER A 23 -20.43 -16.85 -3.46
C SER A 23 -19.16 -16.18 -3.99
N VAL A 24 -19.32 -15.05 -4.64
CA VAL A 24 -18.22 -14.16 -4.92
C VAL A 24 -17.72 -13.67 -3.54
N GLN A 25 -16.66 -14.29 -3.05
CA GLN A 25 -15.99 -13.78 -1.87
C GLN A 25 -15.46 -12.39 -2.22
N PRO A 26 -15.87 -11.34 -1.49
CA PRO A 26 -15.25 -10.05 -1.67
C PRO A 26 -13.76 -10.23 -1.36
N SER A 27 -12.91 -9.99 -2.35
CA SER A 27 -11.48 -9.88 -2.13
C SER A 27 -11.30 -8.74 -1.14
N THR A 28 -11.03 -9.07 0.10
CA THR A 28 -10.59 -8.10 1.09
C THR A 28 -9.23 -7.61 0.59
N HIS A 29 -9.22 -6.58 -0.22
CA HIS A 29 -8.01 -5.80 -0.43
C HIS A 29 -7.67 -5.24 0.95
N VAL A 30 -6.74 -5.90 1.62
CA VAL A 30 -6.09 -5.30 2.77
C VAL A 30 -5.48 -4.03 2.24
N LEU A 31 -6.08 -2.90 2.57
CA LEU A 31 -5.49 -1.60 2.28
C LEU A 31 -4.10 -1.66 2.89
N ALA A 32 -3.08 -1.53 2.05
CA ALA A 32 -1.70 -1.55 2.51
C ALA A 32 -1.58 -0.49 3.61
N ALA A 33 -1.05 -0.87 4.75
CA ALA A 33 -0.87 0.04 5.87
C ALA A 33 -0.07 1.27 5.40
N ALA A 34 -0.49 2.45 5.78
CA ALA A 34 0.22 3.68 5.52
C ALA A 34 0.69 4.28 6.84
N GLU A 35 1.98 4.51 6.95
CA GLU A 35 2.60 5.15 8.10
C GLU A 35 3.12 6.53 7.71
N THR A 36 3.09 7.47 8.64
CA THR A 36 3.50 8.85 8.36
C THR A 36 4.76 9.23 9.13
N VAL A 37 5.74 9.77 8.41
CA VAL A 37 6.86 10.50 8.98
C VAL A 37 6.54 11.99 8.87
N THR A 38 6.34 12.62 10.01
CA THR A 38 6.10 14.06 10.08
C THR A 38 7.41 14.78 10.33
N VAL A 39 7.75 15.70 9.45
CA VAL A 39 8.95 16.54 9.55
C VAL A 39 8.57 17.86 10.20
N THR A 40 9.11 18.13 11.38
CA THR A 40 8.95 19.38 12.11
C THR A 40 10.21 20.23 12.03
N ASP A 41 10.24 21.39 12.68
CA ASP A 41 11.41 22.29 12.65
C ASP A 41 12.67 21.69 13.29
N GLY A 42 12.57 20.63 14.07
CA GLY A 42 13.74 20.05 14.76
C GLY A 42 13.71 18.55 14.92
N ALA A 43 12.68 17.86 14.42
CA ALA A 43 12.53 16.44 14.66
C ALA A 43 11.76 15.71 13.57
N LEU A 44 11.94 14.38 13.55
CA LEU A 44 11.12 13.43 12.81
C LEU A 44 10.16 12.74 13.78
N LEU A 45 8.89 12.72 13.48
CA LEU A 45 7.84 12.11 14.32
C LEU A 45 7.18 10.93 13.57
N PRO A 46 6.80 9.85 14.26
CA PRO A 46 6.89 9.62 15.71
C PRO A 46 8.31 9.37 16.21
N SER A 47 9.22 8.96 15.32
CA SER A 47 10.63 8.73 15.64
C SER A 47 11.50 8.82 14.39
N ALA A 48 12.82 8.88 14.56
CA ALA A 48 13.77 8.80 13.45
C ALA A 48 13.88 7.38 12.86
N GLU A 49 13.42 6.35 13.57
CA GLU A 49 13.33 4.99 13.06
C GLU A 49 11.86 4.53 13.04
N LEU A 50 11.38 4.17 11.86
CA LEU A 50 10.02 3.74 11.63
C LEU A 50 10.00 2.27 11.20
N HIS A 51 9.24 1.43 11.90
CA HIS A 51 9.05 0.02 11.57
C HIS A 51 7.73 -0.18 10.83
N ILE A 52 7.79 -0.79 9.66
CA ILE A 52 6.62 -1.06 8.82
C ILE A 52 6.62 -2.49 8.30
N PRO A 53 5.45 -3.06 7.99
CA PRO A 53 5.38 -4.34 7.26
C PRO A 53 5.75 -4.14 5.77
N GLN A 54 6.09 -5.24 5.09
CA GLN A 54 6.21 -5.23 3.63
C GLN A 54 4.89 -4.78 2.99
N TYR A 55 5.01 -4.13 1.84
CA TYR A 55 3.91 -3.54 1.06
C TYR A 55 3.20 -2.36 1.75
N ALA A 56 3.72 -1.88 2.87
CA ALA A 56 3.25 -0.63 3.46
C ALA A 56 3.82 0.58 2.72
N SER A 57 3.07 1.66 2.75
CA SER A 57 3.50 2.97 2.25
C SER A 57 3.95 3.86 3.39
N VAL A 58 4.93 4.69 3.13
CA VAL A 58 5.35 5.76 4.03
C VAL A 58 5.02 7.10 3.40
N VAL A 59 4.32 7.92 4.14
CA VAL A 59 3.97 9.30 3.78
C VAL A 59 4.92 10.23 4.54
N PHE A 60 5.72 10.97 3.82
CA PHE A 60 6.52 12.07 4.38
C PHE A 60 5.69 13.35 4.31
N ARG A 61 5.50 14.01 5.44
CA ARG A 61 4.72 15.24 5.55
C ARG A 61 5.57 16.36 6.10
N ASN A 62 5.58 17.49 5.42
CA ASN A 62 6.25 18.69 5.90
C ASN A 62 5.31 19.50 6.81
N GLU A 63 5.50 19.41 8.11
CA GLU A 63 4.77 20.22 9.12
C GLU A 63 5.67 21.29 9.75
N ARG A 64 6.68 21.74 9.01
CA ARG A 64 7.48 22.89 9.41
C ARG A 64 6.68 24.18 9.23
N GLY A 65 6.96 25.15 10.08
CA GLY A 65 6.31 26.46 10.01
C GLY A 65 6.60 27.24 8.73
N ALA A 66 7.74 26.99 8.10
CA ALA A 66 8.12 27.61 6.82
C ALA A 66 9.19 26.79 6.09
N GLY A 67 9.27 26.99 4.79
CA GLY A 67 10.31 26.44 3.92
C GLY A 67 10.02 25.05 3.41
N ASP A 68 10.52 24.77 2.23
CA ASP A 68 10.44 23.49 1.58
C ASP A 68 11.42 22.49 2.23
N ILE A 69 11.12 21.21 2.07
CA ILE A 69 12.04 20.13 2.42
C ILE A 69 12.34 19.28 1.20
N GLU A 70 13.47 18.59 1.25
CA GLU A 70 13.82 17.50 0.33
C GLU A 70 13.96 16.21 1.15
N VAL A 71 13.36 15.14 0.68
CA VAL A 71 13.53 13.79 1.26
C VAL A 71 14.31 12.93 0.29
N ALA A 72 15.43 12.38 0.72
CA ALA A 72 16.28 11.52 -0.09
C ALA A 72 16.39 10.13 0.57
N LEU A 73 16.12 9.09 -0.20
CA LEU A 73 16.31 7.69 0.18
C LEU A 73 17.39 7.06 -0.69
N ASP A 74 18.29 6.30 -0.07
CA ASP A 74 19.23 5.43 -0.77
C ASP A 74 18.54 4.11 -1.16
N ARG A 75 17.69 4.20 -2.17
CA ARG A 75 16.88 3.08 -2.65
C ARG A 75 16.44 3.31 -4.08
N GLU A 76 16.58 2.30 -4.92
CA GLU A 76 16.00 2.32 -6.25
C GLU A 76 14.46 2.32 -6.20
N LEU A 77 13.85 3.19 -6.99
CA LEU A 77 12.42 3.10 -7.30
C LEU A 77 12.22 1.94 -8.26
N GLY A 78 12.14 0.72 -7.72
CA GLY A 78 11.78 -0.45 -8.51
C GLY A 78 10.34 -0.35 -8.99
N GLN A 79 10.07 -0.92 -10.16
CA GLN A 79 8.69 -1.17 -10.59
C GLN A 79 8.13 -2.31 -9.72
N SER A 80 7.61 -1.99 -8.57
CA SER A 80 7.01 -2.98 -7.70
C SER A 80 5.60 -3.29 -8.15
N GLN A 81 5.39 -4.49 -8.61
CA GLN A 81 4.05 -5.05 -8.74
C GLN A 81 3.45 -5.16 -7.33
N GLY A 82 2.38 -4.45 -7.07
CA GLY A 82 1.67 -4.50 -5.80
C GLY A 82 1.78 -3.29 -4.87
N CYS A 83 2.66 -2.35 -5.16
CA CYS A 83 2.72 -1.06 -4.47
C CYS A 83 1.99 0.00 -5.26
N ALA A 84 0.89 0.50 -4.72
CA ALA A 84 -0.06 1.27 -5.51
C ALA A 84 0.43 2.67 -5.89
N THR A 85 1.32 3.33 -5.13
CA THR A 85 1.58 4.75 -5.45
C THR A 85 2.90 5.24 -4.90
N THR A 86 3.75 5.70 -5.79
CA THR A 86 4.82 6.64 -5.48
C THR A 86 4.34 8.02 -5.88
N LEU A 87 4.30 8.93 -4.93
CA LEU A 87 3.87 10.32 -5.13
C LEU A 87 5.03 11.26 -4.81
N HIS A 88 5.39 12.13 -5.74
CA HIS A 88 6.43 13.15 -5.64
C HIS A 88 7.87 12.64 -5.47
N PHE A 89 8.11 11.33 -5.46
CA PHE A 89 9.46 10.80 -5.53
C PHE A 89 9.90 10.57 -6.96
N GLU A 90 11.13 10.96 -7.25
CA GLU A 90 11.80 10.75 -8.52
C GLU A 90 13.02 9.84 -8.33
N ALA A 91 13.31 9.00 -9.32
CA ALA A 91 14.54 8.22 -9.33
C ALA A 91 15.73 9.13 -9.64
N VAL A 92 16.76 9.10 -8.79
CA VAL A 92 18.01 9.84 -8.98
C VAL A 92 19.18 8.90 -8.69
N GLY A 93 19.87 8.45 -9.74
CA GLY A 93 20.90 7.43 -9.62
C GLY A 93 20.32 6.13 -9.07
N HIS A 94 20.88 5.64 -7.98
CA HIS A 94 20.38 4.47 -7.24
C HIS A 94 19.43 4.84 -6.09
N GLY A 95 18.98 6.08 -6.03
CA GLY A 95 18.14 6.60 -4.97
C GLY A 95 16.79 7.11 -5.44
N ALA A 96 15.99 7.53 -4.47
CA ALA A 96 14.71 8.19 -4.67
C ALA A 96 14.71 9.54 -3.93
N VAL A 97 14.26 10.58 -4.58
CA VAL A 97 14.27 11.94 -4.01
C VAL A 97 12.91 12.59 -4.23
N ALA A 98 12.34 13.12 -3.16
CA ALA A 98 11.21 14.05 -3.22
C ALA A 98 11.71 15.46 -2.96
N ARG A 99 11.64 16.31 -3.98
CA ARG A 99 12.19 17.68 -3.92
C ARG A 99 11.10 18.70 -3.65
N ALA A 100 11.50 19.79 -3.01
CA ALA A 100 10.69 21.00 -2.84
C ALA A 100 9.27 20.71 -2.31
N LEU A 101 9.16 19.87 -1.27
CA LEU A 101 7.89 19.68 -0.57
C LEU A 101 7.60 20.93 0.29
N PRO A 102 6.58 21.73 -0.07
CA PRO A 102 6.24 22.92 0.68
C PRO A 102 5.64 22.56 2.06
N PRO A 103 5.46 23.53 2.96
CA PRO A 103 4.69 23.32 4.18
C PRO A 103 3.33 22.69 3.86
N HIS A 104 2.96 21.65 4.63
CA HIS A 104 1.81 20.77 4.44
C HIS A 104 1.86 19.86 3.19
N GLY A 105 2.95 19.95 2.41
CA GLY A 105 3.19 19.03 1.29
C GLY A 105 3.48 17.61 1.77
N ILE A 106 3.14 16.65 0.93
CA ILE A 106 3.35 15.23 1.19
C ILE A 106 4.08 14.57 0.03
N ALA A 107 4.88 13.55 0.34
CA ALA A 107 5.42 12.60 -0.62
C ALA A 107 5.21 11.19 -0.10
N THR A 108 4.91 10.26 -0.97
CA THR A 108 4.60 8.87 -0.58
C THR A 108 5.47 7.89 -1.35
N ILE A 109 5.97 6.90 -0.65
CA ILE A 109 6.72 5.79 -1.23
C ILE A 109 6.32 4.47 -0.58
N CYS A 110 6.20 3.40 -1.38
CA CYS A 110 5.87 2.07 -0.91
C CYS A 110 7.11 1.19 -0.79
N PHE A 111 7.14 0.29 0.18
CA PHE A 111 8.24 -0.63 0.44
C PHE A 111 7.80 -2.08 0.27
N HIS A 112 8.27 -2.74 -0.77
CA HIS A 112 7.96 -4.14 -1.06
C HIS A 112 9.06 -5.13 -0.62
N GLU A 113 10.26 -4.64 -0.34
CA GLU A 113 11.39 -5.45 0.10
C GLU A 113 11.63 -5.28 1.60
N ALA A 114 11.92 -6.38 2.28
CA ALA A 114 12.38 -6.32 3.66
C ALA A 114 13.81 -5.75 3.73
N GLY A 115 14.09 -4.99 4.76
CA GLY A 115 15.41 -4.39 4.97
C GLY A 115 15.34 -3.07 5.72
N THR A 116 16.48 -2.42 5.83
CA THR A 116 16.59 -1.10 6.44
C THR A 116 16.96 -0.08 5.37
N PHE A 117 16.18 0.97 5.27
CA PHE A 117 16.32 2.01 4.27
C PHE A 117 16.57 3.35 4.95
N PRO A 118 17.83 3.82 4.99
CA PRO A 118 18.13 5.13 5.53
C PRO A 118 17.57 6.23 4.64
N PHE A 119 17.18 7.33 5.26
CA PHE A 119 16.76 8.52 4.56
C PHE A 119 17.29 9.78 5.22
N VAL A 120 17.38 10.84 4.46
CA VAL A 120 17.79 12.17 4.90
C VAL A 120 16.72 13.17 4.50
N VAL A 121 16.34 14.01 5.44
CA VAL A 121 15.48 15.16 5.17
C VAL A 121 16.37 16.41 5.22
N ARG A 122 16.45 17.10 4.09
CA ARG A 122 17.19 18.35 3.97
C ARG A 122 16.25 19.52 4.10
N THR A 123 16.64 20.48 4.93
CA THR A 123 15.93 21.72 5.17
C THR A 123 16.89 22.89 5.09
N ALA A 124 16.38 24.12 5.07
CA ALA A 124 17.23 25.32 5.14
C ALA A 124 18.03 25.41 6.45
N ALA A 125 17.57 24.74 7.52
CA ALA A 125 18.24 24.73 8.82
C ALA A 125 19.27 23.60 8.99
N GLY A 126 19.32 22.63 8.06
CA GLY A 126 20.22 21.48 8.12
C GLY A 126 19.55 20.19 7.73
N GLU A 127 20.13 19.07 8.15
CA GLU A 127 19.69 17.72 7.81
C GLU A 127 19.15 16.99 9.03
N LEU A 128 18.07 16.21 8.82
CA LEU A 128 17.54 15.24 9.75
C LEU A 128 17.72 13.85 9.14
N HIS A 129 18.24 12.91 9.92
CA HIS A 129 18.49 11.55 9.47
C HIS A 129 17.52 10.57 10.11
N GLY A 130 17.03 9.64 9.32
CA GLY A 130 16.15 8.58 9.79
C GLY A 130 16.33 7.29 9.02
N SER A 131 15.59 6.28 9.42
CA SER A 131 15.55 4.99 8.74
C SER A 131 14.16 4.37 8.76
N ILE A 132 13.86 3.62 7.71
CA ILE A 132 12.66 2.81 7.62
C ILE A 132 13.09 1.35 7.66
N VAL A 133 12.60 0.64 8.66
CA VAL A 133 12.83 -0.80 8.84
C VAL A 133 11.60 -1.54 8.35
N VAL A 134 11.77 -2.24 7.24
CA VAL A 134 10.71 -3.04 6.63
C VAL A 134 10.84 -4.47 7.10
N GLY A 135 9.86 -4.95 7.86
CA GLY A 135 9.81 -6.32 8.33
C GLY A 135 9.52 -7.30 7.20
N GLY A 136 10.01 -8.54 7.33
CA GLY A 136 9.61 -9.63 6.44
C GLY A 136 8.10 -9.89 6.55
N ALA A 137 7.48 -10.36 5.47
CA ALA A 137 6.11 -10.86 5.51
C ALA A 137 6.03 -12.01 6.53
N ARG A 138 5.09 -11.91 7.46
CA ARG A 138 4.77 -12.98 8.42
C ARG A 138 3.74 -13.92 7.82
#